data_af97fca3e093c0f0d80374531c076736
#
_entry.id   af97fca3e093c0f0d80374531c076736
#
_cell.length_a   1.000
_cell.length_b   1.000
_cell.length_c   1.000
_cell.angle_alpha   90.00
_cell.angle_beta   90.00
_cell.angle_gamma   90.00
#
_symmetry.space_group_name_H-M   'P 1'
#
loop_
_entity.id
_entity.type
_entity.pdbx_description
1 polymer ?
#
loop_
_entity_poly.entity_id
_entity_poly.type
_entity_poly.pdbx_seq_one_letter_code
_entity_poly.pdbx_strand_id
1 'polypeptide(L)'
;MFKRFRRLRINETLRNLVQETTLTPDDFIYPLFVREGKNIKTEVSSMPGVFQMSIDEILKECEYLVSINLKAIILFAIPDVKDSVGSECLCGESIISRTIKAIKEKFPQMFVVTDLCFCEYTDHGHCGILDPKTQTVDNDKTLEISAQQALVHARAGADMIAPSGMMDGIITTLRTALDENGFRNLPIMAYSTK
;
A
#
# COMPACT_ATOMS: atom_id res chain seq x y z
N MET A 1 32.98 -25.13 -36.11
CA MET A 1 32.64 -23.70 -36.09
C MET A 1 32.24 -23.35 -34.67
N PHE A 2 32.86 -22.39 -34.06
CA PHE A 2 32.47 -21.99 -32.68
C PHE A 2 31.32 -20.96 -32.68
N LYS A 3 30.48 -20.96 -31.64
CA LYS A 3 29.35 -20.04 -31.46
C LYS A 3 29.84 -18.64 -31.05
N ARG A 4 29.26 -17.59 -31.64
CA ARG A 4 29.62 -16.18 -31.35
C ARG A 4 28.41 -15.43 -30.79
N PHE A 5 28.07 -15.66 -29.54
CA PHE A 5 26.93 -15.03 -28.86
C PHE A 5 27.03 -13.51 -28.69
N ARG A 6 28.26 -12.96 -28.69
CA ARG A 6 28.47 -11.51 -28.58
C ARG A 6 27.98 -10.69 -29.78
N ARG A 7 27.63 -11.33 -30.90
CA ARG A 7 27.09 -10.63 -32.08
C ARG A 7 25.85 -9.81 -31.76
N LEU A 8 25.00 -10.29 -30.83
CA LEU A 8 23.77 -9.60 -30.39
C LEU A 8 24.04 -8.44 -29.42
N ARG A 9 25.30 -8.14 -29.10
CA ARG A 9 25.69 -7.11 -28.12
C ARG A 9 26.56 -6.00 -28.71
N ILE A 10 26.72 -5.94 -30.03
CA ILE A 10 27.70 -5.05 -30.69
C ILE A 10 27.35 -3.57 -30.64
N ASN A 11 26.06 -3.23 -30.56
CA ASN A 11 25.60 -1.85 -30.40
C ASN A 11 24.31 -1.79 -29.58
N GLU A 12 23.91 -0.59 -29.19
CA GLU A 12 22.74 -0.35 -28.37
C GLU A 12 21.44 -0.77 -29.05
N THR A 13 21.25 -0.39 -30.31
CA THR A 13 20.04 -0.72 -31.08
C THR A 13 19.80 -2.23 -31.11
N LEU A 14 20.85 -3.02 -31.38
CA LEU A 14 20.72 -4.47 -31.40
C LEU A 14 20.46 -5.06 -30.02
N ARG A 15 21.09 -4.51 -28.96
CA ARG A 15 20.78 -4.93 -27.59
C ARG A 15 19.32 -4.67 -27.24
N ASN A 16 18.80 -3.50 -27.61
CA ASN A 16 17.40 -3.13 -27.36
C ASN A 16 16.42 -4.02 -28.15
N LEU A 17 16.77 -4.39 -29.40
CA LEU A 17 15.96 -5.29 -30.22
C LEU A 17 15.81 -6.70 -29.64
N VAL A 18 16.83 -7.20 -28.94
CA VAL A 18 16.84 -8.55 -28.36
C VAL A 18 16.65 -8.58 -26.84
N GLN A 19 16.33 -7.44 -26.24
CA GLN A 19 16.10 -7.31 -24.81
C GLN A 19 14.83 -8.06 -24.41
N GLU A 20 14.95 -8.97 -23.44
CA GLU A 20 13.82 -9.76 -22.92
C GLU A 20 13.05 -9.05 -21.82
N THR A 21 13.72 -8.15 -21.10
CA THR A 21 13.14 -7.39 -19.99
C THR A 21 13.28 -5.89 -20.23
N THR A 22 12.18 -5.17 -20.21
CA THR A 22 12.13 -3.71 -20.24
C THR A 22 11.55 -3.19 -18.94
N LEU A 23 12.03 -2.06 -18.44
CA LEU A 23 11.46 -1.36 -17.29
C LEU A 23 10.88 -0.03 -17.77
N THR A 24 9.63 0.21 -17.35
CA THR A 24 8.90 1.46 -17.60
C THR A 24 8.33 2.00 -16.29
N PRO A 25 7.88 3.24 -16.21
CA PRO A 25 7.18 3.74 -15.01
C PRO A 25 5.97 2.88 -14.59
N ASP A 26 5.35 2.14 -15.52
CA ASP A 26 4.20 1.28 -15.26
C ASP A 26 4.56 0.00 -14.50
N ASP A 27 5.86 -0.32 -14.38
CA ASP A 27 6.35 -1.47 -13.60
C ASP A 27 6.55 -1.15 -12.11
N PHE A 28 6.33 0.09 -11.68
CA PHE A 28 6.62 0.53 -10.32
C PHE A 28 5.36 0.96 -9.55
N ILE A 29 5.32 0.60 -8.27
CA ILE A 29 4.39 1.14 -7.28
C ILE A 29 5.20 1.94 -6.27
N TYR A 30 4.97 3.26 -6.17
CA TYR A 30 5.76 4.16 -5.34
C TYR A 30 5.22 4.22 -3.90
N PRO A 31 6.02 3.91 -2.87
CA PRO A 31 5.56 3.92 -1.48
C PRO A 31 5.50 5.34 -0.90
N LEU A 32 4.40 5.66 -0.23
CA LEU A 32 4.16 6.93 0.45
C LEU A 32 3.70 6.70 1.88
N PHE A 33 4.31 7.40 2.83
CA PHE A 33 3.94 7.36 4.25
C PHE A 33 3.18 8.63 4.61
N VAL A 34 1.91 8.48 5.00
CA VAL A 34 1.06 9.60 5.37
C VAL A 34 0.86 9.69 6.88
N ARG A 35 0.95 10.90 7.42
CA ARG A 35 0.71 11.21 8.83
C ARG A 35 -0.16 12.45 9.00
N GLU A 36 -0.66 12.63 10.20
CA GLU A 36 -1.42 13.83 10.56
C GLU A 36 -0.57 15.10 10.51
N GLY A 37 -1.25 16.23 10.26
CA GLY A 37 -0.66 17.55 10.29
C GLY A 37 -0.82 18.32 8.98
N LYS A 38 -0.04 19.40 8.85
CA LYS A 38 -0.03 20.28 7.68
C LYS A 38 1.40 20.77 7.41
N ASN A 39 1.81 20.80 6.16
CA ASN A 39 3.16 21.16 5.71
C ASN A 39 4.25 20.31 6.39
N ILE A 40 3.97 19.03 6.65
CA ILE A 40 4.92 18.11 7.27
C ILE A 40 5.54 17.24 6.16
N LYS A 41 6.87 17.30 6.08
CA LYS A 41 7.71 16.40 5.26
C LYS A 41 8.95 16.07 6.07
N THR A 42 8.90 14.97 6.84
CA THR A 42 9.97 14.54 7.74
C THR A 42 10.65 13.32 7.18
N GLU A 43 11.95 13.38 6.97
CA GLU A 43 12.74 12.25 6.43
C GLU A 43 12.78 11.08 7.42
N VAL A 44 12.63 9.87 6.90
CA VAL A 44 12.80 8.64 7.68
C VAL A 44 14.28 8.34 7.81
N SER A 45 14.83 8.43 9.03
CA SER A 45 16.28 8.37 9.29
C SER A 45 16.95 7.09 8.78
N SER A 46 16.24 5.97 8.73
CA SER A 46 16.72 4.68 8.24
C SER A 46 16.57 4.50 6.72
N MET A 47 15.87 5.41 6.03
CA MET A 47 15.58 5.34 4.60
C MET A 47 15.80 6.71 3.94
N PRO A 48 17.05 7.06 3.59
CA PRO A 48 17.36 8.35 2.97
C PRO A 48 16.52 8.62 1.72
N GLY A 49 15.95 9.82 1.62
CA GLY A 49 15.07 10.22 0.53
C GLY A 49 13.62 9.75 0.66
N VAL A 50 13.26 9.04 1.73
CA VAL A 50 11.89 8.64 2.04
C VAL A 50 11.35 9.50 3.18
N PHE A 51 10.10 9.98 3.04
CA PHE A 51 9.52 10.95 3.96
C PHE A 51 8.18 10.49 4.51
N GLN A 52 7.92 10.82 5.77
CA GLN A 52 6.59 10.85 6.35
C GLN A 52 5.98 12.22 6.05
N MET A 53 4.82 12.24 5.43
CA MET A 53 4.24 13.45 4.86
C MET A 53 2.80 13.68 5.31
N SER A 54 2.40 14.93 5.52
CA SER A 54 1.00 15.30 5.65
C SER A 54 0.28 15.22 4.30
N ILE A 55 -1.05 15.18 4.30
CA ILE A 55 -1.86 15.03 3.07
C ILE A 55 -1.52 16.08 2.01
N ASP A 56 -1.32 17.33 2.41
CA ASP A 56 -0.95 18.41 1.48
C ASP A 56 0.42 18.19 0.82
N GLU A 57 1.38 17.61 1.52
CA GLU A 57 2.69 17.24 0.94
C GLU A 57 2.59 15.97 0.06
N ILE A 58 1.75 14.98 0.46
CA ILE A 58 1.42 13.82 -0.39
C ILE A 58 0.85 14.28 -1.73
N LEU A 59 -0.05 15.27 -1.74
CA LEU A 59 -0.63 15.78 -2.99
C LEU A 59 0.40 16.47 -3.89
N LYS A 60 1.41 17.13 -3.32
CA LYS A 60 2.54 17.69 -4.11
C LYS A 60 3.42 16.58 -4.69
N GLU A 61 3.67 15.52 -3.89
CA GLU A 61 4.43 14.35 -4.37
C GLU A 61 3.67 13.64 -5.50
N CYS A 62 2.36 13.45 -5.37
CA CYS A 62 1.53 12.88 -6.44
C CYS A 62 1.57 13.72 -7.73
N GLU A 63 1.58 15.04 -7.63
CA GLU A 63 1.72 15.93 -8.79
C GLU A 63 3.06 15.71 -9.51
N TYR A 64 4.15 15.59 -8.76
CA TYR A 64 5.46 15.24 -9.32
C TYR A 64 5.45 13.85 -9.98
N LEU A 65 4.91 12.83 -9.31
CA LEU A 65 4.84 11.46 -9.84
C LEU A 65 4.06 11.38 -11.15
N VAL A 66 2.92 12.09 -11.24
CA VAL A 66 2.15 12.21 -12.48
C VAL A 66 2.99 12.85 -13.60
N SER A 67 3.79 13.88 -13.27
CA SER A 67 4.63 14.58 -14.26
C SER A 67 5.70 13.69 -14.90
N ILE A 68 6.16 12.65 -14.18
CA ILE A 68 7.12 11.66 -14.67
C ILE A 68 6.45 10.36 -15.14
N ASN A 69 5.12 10.38 -15.31
CA ASN A 69 4.28 9.26 -15.74
C ASN A 69 4.30 8.03 -14.81
N LEU A 70 4.61 8.20 -13.52
CA LEU A 70 4.49 7.17 -12.50
C LEU A 70 3.13 7.35 -11.80
N LYS A 71 2.19 6.43 -12.02
CA LYS A 71 0.78 6.59 -11.62
C LYS A 71 0.31 5.62 -10.55
N ALA A 72 1.11 4.64 -10.16
CA ALA A 72 0.77 3.70 -9.11
C ALA A 72 1.53 4.02 -7.82
N ILE A 73 0.79 4.14 -6.72
CA ILE A 73 1.33 4.38 -5.38
C ILE A 73 0.79 3.36 -4.39
N ILE A 74 1.56 3.11 -3.32
CA ILE A 74 1.06 2.38 -2.16
C ILE A 74 1.16 3.27 -0.92
N LEU A 75 0.06 3.38 -0.17
CA LEU A 75 -0.06 4.22 1.02
C LEU A 75 0.13 3.41 2.30
N PHE A 76 0.98 3.92 3.18
CA PHE A 76 1.17 3.48 4.56
C PHE A 76 0.72 4.60 5.49
N ALA A 77 -0.20 4.31 6.41
CA ALA A 77 -0.70 5.30 7.35
C ALA A 77 0.12 5.32 8.65
N ILE A 78 0.33 6.51 9.18
CA ILE A 78 0.96 6.70 10.50
C ILE A 78 0.00 7.56 11.33
N PRO A 79 -0.96 6.91 12.02
CA PRO A 79 -1.91 7.64 12.87
C PRO A 79 -1.23 8.19 14.12
N ASP A 80 -1.74 9.32 14.63
CA ASP A 80 -1.26 9.92 15.88
C ASP A 80 -1.78 9.15 17.10
N VAL A 81 -2.94 8.51 16.99
CA VAL A 81 -3.56 7.73 18.07
C VAL A 81 -3.45 6.24 17.75
N LYS A 82 -2.92 5.50 18.70
CA LYS A 82 -2.79 4.04 18.61
C LYS A 82 -3.40 3.41 19.85
N ASP A 83 -4.02 2.27 19.69
CA ASP A 83 -4.57 1.49 20.81
C ASP A 83 -4.34 -0.02 20.60
N SER A 84 -4.75 -0.83 21.56
CA SER A 84 -4.51 -2.28 21.53
C SER A 84 -5.27 -3.03 20.44
N VAL A 85 -6.23 -2.41 19.78
CA VAL A 85 -7.06 -3.02 18.71
C VAL A 85 -6.93 -2.29 17.38
N GLY A 86 -6.14 -1.22 17.30
CA GLY A 86 -5.95 -0.44 16.09
C GLY A 86 -7.22 0.25 15.60
N SER A 87 -8.07 0.75 16.50
CA SER A 87 -9.42 1.22 16.20
C SER A 87 -9.47 2.35 15.16
N GLU A 88 -8.41 3.14 15.02
CA GLU A 88 -8.32 4.20 14.00
C GLU A 88 -8.46 3.66 12.57
N CYS A 89 -7.95 2.45 12.30
CA CYS A 89 -8.04 1.85 10.96
C CYS A 89 -9.49 1.56 10.50
N LEU A 90 -10.44 1.51 11.44
CA LEU A 90 -11.86 1.28 11.16
C LEU A 90 -12.65 2.57 10.95
N CYS A 91 -12.03 3.73 11.16
CA CYS A 91 -12.68 5.01 11.01
C CYS A 91 -12.78 5.41 9.53
N GLY A 92 -13.98 5.72 9.05
CA GLY A 92 -14.20 6.23 7.69
C GLY A 92 -13.56 7.59 7.40
N GLU A 93 -13.13 8.31 8.45
CA GLU A 93 -12.40 9.58 8.41
C GLU A 93 -10.97 9.43 8.95
N SER A 94 -10.43 8.21 8.97
CA SER A 94 -9.03 7.93 9.28
C SER A 94 -8.07 8.68 8.37
N ILE A 95 -6.82 8.82 8.80
CA ILE A 95 -5.80 9.49 7.97
C ILE A 95 -5.67 8.83 6.60
N ILE A 96 -5.74 7.49 6.52
CA ILE A 96 -5.67 6.77 5.26
C ILE A 96 -6.89 7.07 4.37
N SER A 97 -8.10 7.04 4.93
CA SER A 97 -9.34 7.31 4.20
C SER A 97 -9.40 8.72 3.63
N ARG A 98 -9.01 9.72 4.42
CA ARG A 98 -8.93 11.13 3.97
C ARG A 98 -7.88 11.31 2.88
N THR A 99 -6.74 10.62 2.99
CA THR A 99 -5.68 10.67 1.99
C THR A 99 -6.13 10.08 0.66
N ILE A 100 -6.78 8.90 0.67
CA ILE A 100 -7.33 8.28 -0.52
C ILE A 100 -8.31 9.22 -1.21
N LYS A 101 -9.30 9.75 -0.46
CA LYS A 101 -10.30 10.68 -0.99
C LYS A 101 -9.64 11.91 -1.64
N ALA A 102 -8.67 12.54 -0.96
CA ALA A 102 -7.97 13.72 -1.46
C ALA A 102 -7.17 13.45 -2.74
N ILE A 103 -6.49 12.29 -2.82
CA ILE A 103 -5.76 11.88 -4.02
C ILE A 103 -6.74 11.61 -5.16
N LYS A 104 -7.79 10.84 -4.94
CA LYS A 104 -8.77 10.50 -5.99
C LYS A 104 -9.52 11.73 -6.50
N GLU A 105 -9.77 12.73 -5.66
CA GLU A 105 -10.37 14.00 -6.06
C GLU A 105 -9.45 14.82 -6.97
N LYS A 106 -8.17 14.97 -6.59
CA LYS A 106 -7.22 15.83 -7.33
C LYS A 106 -6.57 15.09 -8.52
N PHE A 107 -6.33 13.78 -8.39
CA PHE A 107 -5.63 12.96 -9.37
C PHE A 107 -6.40 11.66 -9.64
N PRO A 108 -7.56 11.71 -10.30
CA PRO A 108 -8.40 10.51 -10.54
C PRO A 108 -7.69 9.41 -11.35
N GLN A 109 -6.62 9.75 -12.08
CA GLN A 109 -5.79 8.81 -12.83
C GLN A 109 -4.77 8.05 -11.98
N MET A 110 -4.53 8.47 -10.72
CA MET A 110 -3.63 7.75 -9.81
C MET A 110 -4.26 6.43 -9.38
N PHE A 111 -3.50 5.36 -9.47
CA PHE A 111 -3.85 4.05 -8.96
C PHE A 111 -3.36 3.92 -7.52
N VAL A 112 -4.29 3.91 -6.59
CA VAL A 112 -4.01 3.94 -5.15
C VAL A 112 -4.13 2.55 -4.56
N VAL A 113 -2.98 1.95 -4.24
CA VAL A 113 -2.88 0.73 -3.43
C VAL A 113 -2.83 1.14 -1.96
N THR A 114 -3.46 0.39 -1.08
CA THR A 114 -3.36 0.60 0.37
C THR A 114 -2.76 -0.61 1.06
N ASP A 115 -1.74 -0.39 1.88
CA ASP A 115 -1.30 -1.42 2.83
C ASP A 115 -2.44 -1.74 3.81
N LEU A 116 -2.59 -3.01 4.15
CA LEU A 116 -3.56 -3.48 5.13
C LEU A 116 -2.81 -4.29 6.19
N CYS A 117 -2.50 -3.61 7.28
CA CYS A 117 -1.81 -4.16 8.44
C CYS A 117 -2.26 -3.42 9.71
N PHE A 118 -2.01 -4.00 10.87
CA PHE A 118 -2.33 -3.39 12.17
C PHE A 118 -1.12 -2.80 12.89
N CYS A 119 0.11 -3.17 12.54
CA CYS A 119 1.31 -2.68 13.24
C CYS A 119 1.45 -1.15 13.23
N GLU A 120 0.85 -0.49 12.25
CA GLU A 120 0.81 0.98 12.16
C GLU A 120 -0.16 1.59 13.16
N TYR A 121 -1.22 0.87 13.55
CA TYR A 121 -2.35 1.34 14.33
C TYR A 121 -2.35 0.84 15.78
N THR A 122 -1.62 -0.23 16.07
CA THR A 122 -1.56 -0.80 17.42
C THR A 122 -0.44 -0.18 18.25
N ASP A 123 -0.70 0.00 19.55
CA ASP A 123 0.26 0.53 20.51
C ASP A 123 1.40 -0.45 20.84
N HIS A 124 1.13 -1.75 20.70
CA HIS A 124 2.11 -2.82 20.87
C HIS A 124 2.90 -3.18 19.58
N GLY A 125 2.53 -2.62 18.43
CA GLY A 125 3.24 -2.79 17.14
C GLY A 125 3.11 -4.15 16.47
N HIS A 126 2.26 -5.06 16.97
CA HIS A 126 1.97 -6.34 16.30
C HIS A 126 0.94 -6.18 15.18
N CYS A 127 1.03 -7.06 14.17
CA CYS A 127 0.18 -7.03 12.98
C CYS A 127 -1.20 -7.68 13.21
N GLY A 128 -1.82 -7.48 14.35
CA GLY A 128 -3.13 -8.02 14.69
C GLY A 128 -3.48 -7.88 16.16
N ILE A 129 -4.63 -8.42 16.53
CA ILE A 129 -5.16 -8.37 17.90
C ILE A 129 -4.45 -9.42 18.76
N LEU A 130 -3.96 -9.02 19.91
CA LEU A 130 -3.32 -9.94 20.86
C LEU A 130 -4.35 -10.71 21.69
N ASP A 131 -4.14 -12.01 21.81
CA ASP A 131 -4.82 -12.82 22.84
C ASP A 131 -4.26 -12.44 24.21
N PRO A 132 -5.09 -11.97 25.17
CA PRO A 132 -4.62 -11.53 26.48
C PRO A 132 -3.98 -12.67 27.32
N LYS A 133 -4.24 -13.92 27.01
CA LYS A 133 -3.70 -15.09 27.75
C LYS A 133 -2.34 -15.51 27.21
N THR A 134 -2.21 -15.60 25.89
CA THR A 134 -1.01 -16.11 25.22
C THR A 134 -0.03 -15.02 24.81
N GLN A 135 -0.50 -13.76 24.73
CA GLN A 135 0.26 -12.61 24.21
C GLN A 135 0.73 -12.82 22.74
N THR A 136 0.10 -13.73 22.04
CA THR A 136 0.29 -13.95 20.60
C THR A 136 -0.87 -13.34 19.82
N VAL A 137 -0.70 -13.12 18.52
CA VAL A 137 -1.77 -12.61 17.67
C VAL A 137 -2.89 -13.66 17.55
N ASP A 138 -4.12 -13.24 17.85
CA ASP A 138 -5.35 -14.00 17.64
C ASP A 138 -5.73 -13.91 16.15
N ASN A 139 -5.52 -15.01 15.44
CA ASN A 139 -5.75 -15.08 14.00
C ASN A 139 -7.19 -14.68 13.62
N ASP A 140 -8.16 -15.30 14.26
CA ASP A 140 -9.57 -15.21 13.84
C ASP A 140 -10.15 -13.81 14.13
N LYS A 141 -9.86 -13.26 15.30
CA LYS A 141 -10.24 -11.86 15.61
C LYS A 141 -9.54 -10.85 14.70
N THR A 142 -8.30 -11.13 14.32
CA THR A 142 -7.57 -10.26 13.39
C THR A 142 -8.20 -10.33 12.00
N LEU A 143 -8.66 -11.49 11.54
CA LEU A 143 -9.38 -11.63 10.28
C LEU A 143 -10.67 -10.80 10.25
N GLU A 144 -11.46 -10.83 11.34
CA GLU A 144 -12.72 -10.07 11.45
C GLU A 144 -12.48 -8.57 11.28
N ILE A 145 -11.46 -8.03 11.94
CA ILE A 145 -11.11 -6.60 11.87
C ILE A 145 -10.48 -6.27 10.51
N SER A 146 -9.66 -7.14 9.96
CA SER A 146 -9.07 -6.97 8.62
C SER A 146 -10.13 -6.83 7.54
N ALA A 147 -11.21 -7.60 7.62
CA ALA A 147 -12.33 -7.47 6.70
C ALA A 147 -12.98 -6.08 6.77
N GLN A 148 -13.16 -5.55 7.98
CA GLN A 148 -13.71 -4.21 8.19
C GLN A 148 -12.75 -3.11 7.68
N GLN A 149 -11.45 -3.23 7.95
CA GLN A 149 -10.42 -2.30 7.45
C GLN A 149 -10.42 -2.25 5.92
N ALA A 150 -10.49 -3.42 5.25
CA ALA A 150 -10.56 -3.48 3.79
C ALA A 150 -11.79 -2.75 3.24
N LEU A 151 -12.94 -2.86 3.90
CA LEU A 151 -14.15 -2.15 3.50
C LEU A 151 -14.03 -0.62 3.70
N VAL A 152 -13.34 -0.19 4.75
CA VAL A 152 -13.04 1.24 4.97
C VAL A 152 -12.19 1.79 3.82
N HIS A 153 -11.12 1.11 3.45
CA HIS A 153 -10.25 1.51 2.34
C HIS A 153 -11.00 1.49 0.99
N ALA A 154 -11.79 0.45 0.73
CA ALA A 154 -12.60 0.33 -0.49
C ALA A 154 -13.62 1.46 -0.62
N ARG A 155 -14.34 1.79 0.46
CA ARG A 155 -15.30 2.90 0.50
C ARG A 155 -14.65 4.28 0.35
N ALA A 156 -13.40 4.42 0.78
CA ALA A 156 -12.61 5.64 0.56
C ALA A 156 -12.17 5.82 -0.90
N GLY A 157 -12.20 4.76 -1.72
CA GLY A 157 -11.86 4.79 -3.14
C GLY A 157 -10.49 4.21 -3.47
N ALA A 158 -9.93 3.32 -2.63
CA ALA A 158 -8.73 2.56 -2.98
C ALA A 158 -8.96 1.71 -4.25
N ASP A 159 -7.95 1.63 -5.11
CA ASP A 159 -8.00 0.84 -6.34
C ASP A 159 -7.49 -0.60 -6.14
N MET A 160 -6.78 -0.88 -5.04
CA MET A 160 -6.26 -2.20 -4.68
C MET A 160 -5.97 -2.28 -3.18
N ILE A 161 -6.24 -3.43 -2.57
CA ILE A 161 -5.88 -3.71 -1.18
C ILE A 161 -4.66 -4.62 -1.15
N ALA A 162 -3.65 -4.28 -0.32
CA ALA A 162 -2.41 -5.04 -0.20
C ALA A 162 -2.19 -5.52 1.24
N PRO A 163 -2.75 -6.68 1.64
CA PRO A 163 -2.58 -7.20 2.99
C PRO A 163 -1.13 -7.65 3.22
N SER A 164 -0.43 -6.95 4.10
CA SER A 164 0.95 -7.26 4.51
C SER A 164 1.02 -8.07 5.82
N GLY A 165 -0.11 -8.34 6.44
CA GLY A 165 -0.23 -9.25 7.59
C GLY A 165 -0.01 -10.72 7.21
N MET A 166 0.11 -11.58 8.22
CA MET A 166 0.45 -13.00 8.06
C MET A 166 -0.66 -13.94 8.58
N MET A 167 -1.93 -13.48 8.60
CA MET A 167 -3.04 -14.28 9.13
C MET A 167 -3.42 -15.39 8.15
N ASP A 168 -3.61 -16.59 8.68
CA ASP A 168 -4.16 -17.71 7.92
C ASP A 168 -5.56 -17.37 7.43
N GLY A 169 -5.80 -17.54 6.14
CA GLY A 169 -7.10 -17.26 5.53
C GLY A 169 -7.37 -15.80 5.16
N ILE A 170 -6.40 -14.89 5.32
CA ILE A 170 -6.59 -13.45 5.10
C ILE A 170 -7.18 -13.15 3.71
N ILE A 171 -6.66 -13.73 2.64
CA ILE A 171 -7.11 -13.45 1.27
C ILE A 171 -8.55 -13.87 1.06
N THR A 172 -8.93 -15.05 1.56
CA THR A 172 -10.31 -15.54 1.48
C THR A 172 -11.26 -14.63 2.24
N THR A 173 -10.89 -14.23 3.45
CA THR A 173 -11.69 -13.33 4.29
C THR A 173 -11.90 -11.97 3.63
N LEU A 174 -10.83 -11.35 3.13
CA LEU A 174 -10.92 -10.05 2.45
C LEU A 174 -11.73 -10.15 1.16
N ARG A 175 -11.51 -11.21 0.35
CA ARG A 175 -12.26 -11.39 -0.90
C ARG A 175 -13.76 -11.55 -0.63
N THR A 176 -14.13 -12.39 0.36
CA THR A 176 -15.52 -12.58 0.75
C THR A 176 -16.16 -11.25 1.19
N ALA A 177 -15.52 -10.54 2.10
CA ALA A 177 -16.05 -9.28 2.61
C ALA A 177 -16.24 -8.23 1.49
N LEU A 178 -15.26 -8.10 0.60
CA LEU A 178 -15.34 -7.17 -0.52
C LEU A 178 -16.45 -7.55 -1.51
N ASP A 179 -16.60 -8.84 -1.84
CA ASP A 179 -17.61 -9.32 -2.78
C ASP A 179 -19.03 -9.12 -2.26
N GLU A 180 -19.27 -9.44 -0.99
CA GLU A 180 -20.55 -9.27 -0.32
C GLU A 180 -20.98 -7.81 -0.18
N ASN A 181 -20.02 -6.88 -0.15
CA ASN A 181 -20.25 -5.44 -0.04
C ASN A 181 -20.18 -4.67 -1.36
N GLY A 182 -20.19 -5.36 -2.50
CA GLY A 182 -20.27 -4.75 -3.83
C GLY A 182 -18.92 -4.39 -4.47
N PHE A 183 -17.78 -4.73 -3.84
CA PHE A 183 -16.43 -4.46 -4.34
C PHE A 183 -15.80 -5.65 -5.07
N ARG A 184 -16.60 -6.39 -5.87
CA ARG A 184 -16.17 -7.60 -6.58
C ARG A 184 -14.97 -7.39 -7.51
N ASN A 185 -14.83 -6.19 -8.06
CA ASN A 185 -13.79 -5.85 -9.02
C ASN A 185 -12.54 -5.23 -8.35
N LEU A 186 -12.54 -5.03 -7.03
CA LEU A 186 -11.39 -4.49 -6.32
C LEU A 186 -10.33 -5.58 -6.15
N PRO A 187 -9.13 -5.45 -6.76
CA PRO A 187 -8.09 -6.46 -6.66
C PRO A 187 -7.44 -6.50 -5.27
N ILE A 188 -6.86 -7.64 -4.95
CA ILE A 188 -6.05 -7.85 -3.74
C ILE A 188 -4.64 -8.25 -4.18
N MET A 189 -3.63 -7.52 -3.74
CA MET A 189 -2.21 -7.83 -3.95
C MET A 189 -1.62 -8.43 -2.67
N ALA A 190 -1.56 -9.75 -2.59
CA ALA A 190 -1.02 -10.43 -1.43
C ALA A 190 0.51 -10.35 -1.39
N TYR A 191 1.07 -10.03 -0.23
CA TYR A 191 2.49 -10.22 0.02
C TYR A 191 2.76 -11.72 0.17
N SER A 192 3.71 -12.23 -0.61
CA SER A 192 4.03 -13.68 -0.64
C SER A 192 5.17 -14.07 0.30
N THR A 193 5.97 -13.10 0.73
CA THR A 193 7.08 -13.32 1.67
C THR A 193 7.05 -12.25 2.75
N LYS A 194 6.98 -12.70 4.00
CA LYS A 194 7.01 -11.83 5.17
C LYS A 194 7.83 -12.47 6.31
#